data_1d524546d0779e18200b5c0f6b8207f7
#
_entry.id   1d524546d0779e18200b5c0f6b8207f7
#
_cell.length_a   1.000
_cell.length_b   1.000
_cell.length_c   1.000
_cell.angle_alpha   90.00
_cell.angle_beta   90.00
_cell.angle_gamma   90.00
#
_symmetry.space_group_name_H-M   'P 1'
#
loop_
_entity.id
_entity.type
_entity.pdbx_description
1 polymer ?
#
loop_
_entity_poly.entity_id
_entity_poly.type
_entity_poly.pdbx_seq_one_letter_code
_entity_poly.pdbx_strand_id
1 'polypeptide(L)'
;RTQALYVDVNIVRNDILDIDAFRAWMPEYKDAEFILEDGKYVCGWAIEKMSKSFYNVVNPDYIVDNYGADTLRMYEMFLGPLEQSKPWDTNGIDGVYKFLRRFWRLFYDRDGKLAVTDEKATEKELRTLHKTIKKVSEDIENFSFNTSVAAFMICLNELGECNKREVLEPLTVLLAPFAPHIAEELWETLGHTTSVC
;
A
#
# COMPACT_ATOMS: atom_id res chain seq x y z
N ARG A 1 2.75 -20.47 -37.25
CA ARG A 1 3.31 -20.58 -35.88
C ARG A 1 3.06 -19.25 -35.20
N THR A 2 2.44 -19.27 -34.05
CA THR A 2 2.26 -18.10 -33.17
C THR A 2 3.38 -18.10 -32.15
N GLN A 3 3.89 -16.92 -31.81
CA GLN A 3 4.87 -16.71 -30.75
C GLN A 3 4.29 -15.69 -29.77
N ALA A 4 4.38 -15.98 -28.48
CA ALA A 4 4.05 -15.00 -27.44
C ALA A 4 5.14 -13.94 -27.41
N LEU A 5 4.73 -12.67 -27.36
CA LEU A 5 5.61 -11.53 -27.20
C LEU A 5 5.32 -10.89 -25.84
N TYR A 6 6.34 -10.78 -24.99
CA TYR A 6 6.24 -10.05 -23.73
C TYR A 6 6.34 -8.56 -24.00
N VAL A 7 5.53 -7.78 -23.35
CA VAL A 7 5.51 -6.31 -23.46
C VAL A 7 5.76 -5.67 -22.10
N ASP A 8 6.29 -4.45 -22.11
CA ASP A 8 6.52 -3.68 -20.90
C ASP A 8 5.19 -3.44 -20.17
N VAL A 9 5.14 -3.81 -18.90
CA VAL A 9 3.92 -3.64 -18.08
C VAL A 9 3.49 -2.19 -17.93
N ASN A 10 4.42 -1.22 -18.10
CA ASN A 10 4.12 0.20 -17.99
C ASN A 10 3.34 0.77 -19.18
N ILE A 11 3.31 0.07 -20.33
CA ILE A 11 2.52 0.46 -21.51
C ILE A 11 1.21 -0.32 -21.64
N VAL A 12 0.84 -1.09 -20.60
CA VAL A 12 -0.45 -1.82 -20.52
C VAL A 12 -1.24 -1.30 -19.33
N ARG A 13 -2.51 -0.94 -19.55
CA ARG A 13 -3.42 -0.50 -18.48
C ARG A 13 -4.74 -1.26 -18.59
N ASN A 14 -5.13 -1.95 -17.50
CA ASN A 14 -6.34 -2.77 -17.47
C ASN A 14 -6.41 -3.71 -18.69
N ASP A 15 -5.32 -4.43 -18.95
CA ASP A 15 -5.14 -5.36 -20.09
C ASP A 15 -5.15 -4.72 -21.48
N ILE A 16 -5.25 -3.40 -21.58
CA ILE A 16 -5.25 -2.67 -22.83
C ILE A 16 -3.86 -2.14 -23.13
N LEU A 17 -3.32 -2.51 -24.30
CA LEU A 17 -2.02 -2.02 -24.77
C LEU A 17 -2.13 -0.59 -25.30
N ASP A 18 -1.19 0.26 -24.90
CA ASP A 18 -0.91 1.52 -25.60
C ASP A 18 -0.10 1.21 -26.88
N ILE A 19 -0.79 1.17 -28.03
CA ILE A 19 -0.21 0.78 -29.31
C ILE A 19 0.88 1.76 -29.77
N ASP A 20 0.70 3.05 -29.50
CA ASP A 20 1.69 4.07 -29.91
C ASP A 20 2.95 3.97 -29.05
N ALA A 21 2.79 3.77 -27.76
CA ALA A 21 3.91 3.49 -26.86
C ALA A 21 4.62 2.18 -27.23
N PHE A 22 3.87 1.13 -27.60
CA PHE A 22 4.46 -0.14 -28.03
C PHE A 22 5.30 0.03 -29.31
N ARG A 23 4.78 0.74 -30.31
CA ARG A 23 5.52 1.01 -31.57
C ARG A 23 6.80 1.82 -31.33
N ALA A 24 6.75 2.76 -30.39
CA ALA A 24 7.93 3.54 -29.99
C ALA A 24 8.95 2.68 -29.25
N TRP A 25 8.49 1.77 -28.39
CA TRP A 25 9.32 0.90 -27.56
C TRP A 25 9.95 -0.25 -28.36
N MET A 26 9.21 -0.84 -29.34
CA MET A 26 9.68 -1.89 -30.26
C MET A 26 9.57 -1.44 -31.72
N PRO A 27 10.53 -0.65 -32.23
CA PRO A 27 10.48 -0.10 -33.60
C PRO A 27 10.41 -1.15 -34.71
N GLU A 28 10.86 -2.39 -34.45
CA GLU A 28 10.75 -3.52 -35.39
C GLU A 28 9.30 -3.92 -35.70
N TYR A 29 8.37 -3.56 -34.82
CA TYR A 29 6.92 -3.83 -35.01
C TYR A 29 6.14 -2.56 -35.36
N LYS A 30 6.79 -1.46 -35.77
CA LYS A 30 6.12 -0.18 -36.08
C LYS A 30 5.01 -0.30 -37.11
N ASP A 31 5.18 -1.21 -38.09
CA ASP A 31 4.24 -1.45 -39.19
C ASP A 31 3.33 -2.68 -38.92
N ALA A 32 3.34 -3.23 -37.71
CA ALA A 32 2.49 -4.36 -37.35
C ALA A 32 1.01 -3.97 -37.35
N GLU A 33 0.17 -4.87 -37.86
CA GLU A 33 -1.28 -4.78 -37.76
C GLU A 33 -1.75 -5.38 -36.43
N PHE A 34 -2.67 -4.68 -35.76
CA PHE A 34 -3.27 -5.12 -34.51
C PHE A 34 -4.69 -5.59 -34.73
N ILE A 35 -5.01 -6.78 -34.26
CA ILE A 35 -6.41 -7.28 -34.27
C ILE A 35 -7.06 -6.69 -33.01
N LEU A 36 -7.98 -5.76 -33.21
CA LEU A 36 -8.61 -5.01 -32.12
C LEU A 36 -9.94 -5.64 -31.70
N GLU A 37 -10.22 -5.59 -30.40
CA GLU A 37 -11.52 -5.88 -29.80
C GLU A 37 -12.13 -4.54 -29.34
N ASP A 38 -13.27 -4.16 -29.91
CA ASP A 38 -13.95 -2.86 -29.66
C ASP A 38 -13.00 -1.64 -29.76
N GLY A 39 -12.11 -1.66 -30.79
CA GLY A 39 -11.16 -0.59 -31.04
C GLY A 39 -9.93 -0.58 -30.11
N LYS A 40 -9.72 -1.61 -29.31
CA LYS A 40 -8.61 -1.75 -28.37
C LYS A 40 -7.86 -3.06 -28.60
N TYR A 41 -6.55 -3.05 -28.33
CA TYR A 41 -5.78 -4.29 -28.30
C TYR A 41 -5.73 -4.81 -26.86
N VAL A 42 -6.35 -5.97 -26.64
CA VAL A 42 -6.39 -6.63 -25.32
C VAL A 42 -5.24 -7.61 -25.23
N CYS A 43 -4.37 -7.42 -24.24
CA CYS A 43 -3.27 -8.32 -23.93
C CYS A 43 -3.76 -9.55 -23.16
N GLY A 44 -3.22 -10.72 -23.49
CA GLY A 44 -3.21 -11.83 -22.55
C GLY A 44 -2.23 -11.56 -21.42
N TRP A 45 -2.42 -12.20 -20.26
CA TRP A 45 -1.48 -12.11 -19.15
C TRP A 45 -1.22 -13.46 -18.51
N ALA A 46 -0.05 -13.58 -17.88
CA ALA A 46 0.34 -14.74 -17.11
C ALA A 46 1.13 -14.28 -15.88
N ILE A 47 0.99 -15.03 -14.77
CA ILE A 47 1.79 -14.77 -13.57
C ILE A 47 3.18 -15.36 -13.80
N GLU A 48 4.17 -14.47 -13.91
CA GLU A 48 5.57 -14.82 -14.13
C GLU A 48 6.46 -14.18 -13.07
N LYS A 49 7.62 -14.79 -12.83
CA LYS A 49 8.63 -14.17 -11.98
C LYS A 49 9.08 -12.83 -12.60
N MET A 50 9.16 -11.78 -11.80
CA MET A 50 9.69 -10.50 -12.26
C MET A 50 11.11 -10.66 -12.81
N SER A 51 11.30 -10.26 -14.05
CA SER A 51 12.61 -10.22 -14.69
C SER A 51 12.65 -9.15 -15.78
N LYS A 52 13.84 -8.62 -16.03
CA LYS A 52 14.07 -7.64 -17.12
C LYS A 52 13.70 -8.20 -18.49
N SER A 53 13.92 -9.51 -18.72
CA SER A 53 13.60 -10.18 -19.99
C SER A 53 12.10 -10.38 -20.23
N PHE A 54 11.28 -10.29 -19.19
CA PHE A 54 9.83 -10.35 -19.29
C PHE A 54 9.17 -8.97 -19.24
N TYR A 55 9.97 -7.92 -19.08
CA TYR A 55 9.53 -6.53 -19.02
C TYR A 55 8.41 -6.27 -17.98
N ASN A 56 8.43 -7.03 -16.90
CA ASN A 56 7.42 -7.03 -15.85
C ASN A 56 7.97 -6.56 -14.49
N VAL A 57 9.09 -5.86 -14.48
CA VAL A 57 9.70 -5.32 -13.26
C VAL A 57 9.02 -4.02 -12.88
N VAL A 58 8.54 -3.95 -11.65
CA VAL A 58 8.05 -2.71 -11.04
C VAL A 58 9.25 -2.01 -10.39
N ASN A 59 9.47 -0.74 -10.75
CA ASN A 59 10.54 0.06 -10.15
C ASN A 59 10.11 0.56 -8.77
N PRO A 60 10.80 0.15 -7.68
CA PRO A 60 10.49 0.65 -6.33
C PRO A 60 10.58 2.18 -6.22
N ASP A 61 11.54 2.82 -6.88
CA ASP A 61 11.71 4.28 -6.83
C ASP A 61 10.45 4.98 -7.34
N TYR A 62 9.88 4.50 -8.46
CA TYR A 62 8.61 5.03 -8.98
C TYR A 62 7.46 4.92 -7.96
N ILE A 63 7.39 3.81 -7.24
CA ILE A 63 6.36 3.62 -6.22
C ILE A 63 6.60 4.54 -5.02
N VAL A 64 7.85 4.68 -4.58
CA VAL A 64 8.23 5.57 -3.47
C VAL A 64 7.93 7.02 -3.82
N ASP A 65 8.25 7.47 -5.03
CA ASP A 65 8.00 8.84 -5.47
C ASP A 65 6.51 9.19 -5.54
N ASN A 66 5.65 8.22 -5.89
CA ASN A 66 4.22 8.46 -6.06
C ASN A 66 3.38 8.17 -4.80
N TYR A 67 3.80 7.22 -3.96
CA TYR A 67 3.00 6.72 -2.83
C TYR A 67 3.72 6.83 -1.48
N GLY A 68 5.04 7.02 -1.48
CA GLY A 68 5.86 7.02 -0.28
C GLY A 68 6.37 5.62 0.11
N ALA A 69 7.51 5.61 0.81
CA ALA A 69 8.19 4.38 1.24
C ALA A 69 7.34 3.53 2.19
N ASP A 70 6.64 4.16 3.12
CA ASP A 70 5.76 3.45 4.06
C ASP A 70 4.61 2.73 3.37
N THR A 71 4.06 3.32 2.30
CA THR A 71 3.02 2.67 1.50
C THR A 71 3.55 1.43 0.81
N LEU A 72 4.75 1.52 0.19
CA LEU A 72 5.40 0.36 -0.44
C LEU A 72 5.64 -0.75 0.58
N ARG A 73 6.25 -0.43 1.73
CA ARG A 73 6.54 -1.40 2.80
C ARG A 73 5.28 -2.13 3.28
N MET A 74 4.25 -1.37 3.63
CA MET A 74 2.99 -1.96 4.10
C MET A 74 2.29 -2.76 3.01
N TYR A 75 2.36 -2.32 1.75
CA TYR A 75 1.73 -3.03 0.64
C TYR A 75 2.40 -4.37 0.39
N GLU A 76 3.73 -4.45 0.41
CA GLU A 76 4.45 -5.72 0.29
C GLU A 76 4.09 -6.71 1.41
N MET A 77 3.94 -6.22 2.64
CA MET A 77 3.46 -7.04 3.77
C MET A 77 2.01 -7.47 3.58
N PHE A 78 1.17 -6.62 2.99
CA PHE A 78 -0.27 -6.86 2.82
C PHE A 78 -0.60 -7.87 1.71
N LEU A 79 0.23 -8.02 0.70
CA LEU A 79 -0.02 -8.85 -0.49
C LEU A 79 -0.38 -10.31 -0.18
N GLY A 80 0.04 -10.85 0.96
CA GLY A 80 -0.30 -12.21 1.40
C GLY A 80 0.74 -12.82 2.33
N PRO A 81 0.59 -14.11 2.71
CA PRO A 81 1.54 -14.81 3.57
C PRO A 81 2.95 -14.83 2.96
N LEU A 82 4.00 -14.78 3.81
CA LEU A 82 5.40 -14.69 3.36
C LEU A 82 5.85 -15.86 2.49
N GLU A 83 5.33 -17.06 2.76
CA GLU A 83 5.74 -18.30 2.08
C GLU A 83 5.13 -18.44 0.68
N GLN A 84 4.18 -17.60 0.32
CA GLN A 84 3.46 -17.71 -0.96
C GLN A 84 3.98 -16.72 -1.99
N SER A 85 4.07 -17.17 -3.24
CA SER A 85 4.26 -16.27 -4.38
C SER A 85 3.04 -15.37 -4.53
N LYS A 86 3.28 -14.08 -4.78
CA LYS A 86 2.24 -13.05 -4.84
C LYS A 86 2.32 -12.32 -6.15
N PRO A 87 1.21 -12.21 -6.90
CA PRO A 87 1.16 -11.30 -8.04
C PRO A 87 1.23 -9.85 -7.54
N TRP A 88 2.05 -9.04 -8.19
CA TRP A 88 2.03 -7.60 -7.98
C TRP A 88 0.82 -6.99 -8.69
N ASP A 89 0.05 -6.17 -7.98
CA ASP A 89 -1.03 -5.37 -8.54
C ASP A 89 -0.84 -3.90 -8.11
N THR A 90 -0.42 -3.06 -9.04
CA THR A 90 -0.20 -1.63 -8.76
C THR A 90 -1.49 -0.94 -8.30
N ASN A 91 -2.67 -1.40 -8.71
CA ASN A 91 -3.94 -0.80 -8.27
C ASN A 91 -4.24 -1.10 -6.79
N GLY A 92 -3.75 -2.22 -6.28
CA GLY A 92 -3.95 -2.62 -4.88
C GLY A 92 -3.24 -1.71 -3.87
N ILE A 93 -2.19 -1.00 -4.28
CA ILE A 93 -1.41 -0.11 -3.40
C ILE A 93 -2.23 1.09 -2.89
N ASP A 94 -3.22 1.53 -3.67
CA ASP A 94 -4.11 2.64 -3.32
C ASP A 94 -4.84 2.43 -1.99
N GLY A 95 -5.19 1.19 -1.66
CA GLY A 95 -5.85 0.86 -0.40
C GLY A 95 -4.98 1.18 0.81
N VAL A 96 -3.71 0.82 0.75
CA VAL A 96 -2.72 1.10 1.80
C VAL A 96 -2.40 2.60 1.87
N TYR A 97 -2.22 3.25 0.72
CA TYR A 97 -1.99 4.69 0.66
C TYR A 97 -3.14 5.49 1.30
N LYS A 98 -4.39 5.14 0.97
CA LYS A 98 -5.58 5.76 1.56
C LYS A 98 -5.68 5.50 3.07
N PHE A 99 -5.28 4.30 3.53
CA PHE A 99 -5.21 3.99 4.96
C PHE A 99 -4.23 4.91 5.68
N LEU A 100 -2.98 5.05 5.22
CA LEU A 100 -1.98 5.91 5.85
C LEU A 100 -2.42 7.38 5.85
N ARG A 101 -2.99 7.87 4.77
CA ARG A 101 -3.55 9.23 4.71
C ARG A 101 -4.72 9.42 5.68
N ARG A 102 -5.56 8.41 5.86
CA ARG A 102 -6.65 8.48 6.82
C ARG A 102 -6.14 8.43 8.25
N PHE A 103 -5.11 7.61 8.53
CA PHE A 103 -4.46 7.59 9.84
C PHE A 103 -3.88 8.96 10.20
N TRP A 104 -3.15 9.60 9.28
CA TRP A 104 -2.65 10.97 9.43
C TRP A 104 -3.75 11.96 9.81
N ARG A 105 -4.91 11.87 9.18
CA ARG A 105 -6.05 12.77 9.42
C ARG A 105 -6.69 12.64 10.81
N LEU A 106 -6.39 11.62 11.57
CA LEU A 106 -6.81 11.55 12.97
C LEU A 106 -6.02 12.51 13.85
N PHE A 107 -4.83 12.91 13.42
CA PHE A 107 -3.95 13.80 14.16
C PHE A 107 -4.14 15.27 13.79
N TYR A 108 -4.61 15.56 12.58
CA TYR A 108 -4.72 16.91 12.05
C TYR A 108 -6.12 17.22 11.55
N ASP A 109 -6.56 18.45 11.79
CA ASP A 109 -7.80 18.97 11.23
C ASP A 109 -7.66 19.32 9.74
N ARG A 110 -8.73 19.88 9.16
CA ARG A 110 -8.75 20.29 7.74
C ARG A 110 -7.81 21.45 7.41
N ASP A 111 -7.44 22.24 8.42
CA ASP A 111 -6.53 23.37 8.29
C ASP A 111 -5.07 22.94 8.55
N GLY A 112 -4.82 21.66 8.79
CA GLY A 112 -3.50 21.12 9.07
C GLY A 112 -2.98 21.41 10.50
N LYS A 113 -3.87 21.77 11.42
CA LYS A 113 -3.54 21.97 12.83
C LYS A 113 -3.70 20.68 13.61
N LEU A 114 -2.84 20.50 14.61
CA LEU A 114 -2.94 19.35 15.52
C LEU A 114 -4.32 19.33 16.20
N ALA A 115 -5.04 18.23 16.01
CA ALA A 115 -6.39 18.02 16.52
C ALA A 115 -6.47 16.97 17.63
N VAL A 116 -5.33 16.42 18.06
CA VAL A 116 -5.26 15.41 19.11
C VAL A 116 -5.71 16.01 20.45
N THR A 117 -6.58 15.29 21.15
CA THR A 117 -7.13 15.70 22.45
C THR A 117 -6.68 14.78 23.58
N ASP A 118 -6.65 15.32 24.80
CA ASP A 118 -6.38 14.55 26.02
C ASP A 118 -7.68 14.04 26.68
N GLU A 119 -8.79 14.07 25.94
CA GLU A 119 -10.05 13.47 26.40
C GLU A 119 -9.90 11.96 26.62
N LYS A 120 -10.62 11.44 27.62
CA LYS A 120 -10.62 10.02 27.89
C LYS A 120 -11.29 9.23 26.77
N ALA A 121 -10.64 8.14 26.39
CA ALA A 121 -11.19 7.21 25.43
C ALA A 121 -12.47 6.52 25.99
N THR A 122 -13.41 6.28 25.13
CA THR A 122 -14.59 5.48 25.46
C THR A 122 -14.22 4.01 25.59
N GLU A 123 -15.04 3.26 26.32
CA GLU A 123 -14.86 1.80 26.45
C GLU A 123 -14.81 1.10 25.08
N LYS A 124 -15.60 1.57 24.12
CA LYS A 124 -15.60 1.04 22.75
C LYS A 124 -14.26 1.27 22.05
N GLU A 125 -13.73 2.50 22.13
CA GLU A 125 -12.44 2.85 21.53
C GLU A 125 -11.29 2.06 22.16
N LEU A 126 -11.26 1.93 23.48
CA LEU A 126 -10.26 1.11 24.19
C LEU A 126 -10.38 -0.36 23.83
N ARG A 127 -11.59 -0.90 23.69
CA ARG A 127 -11.79 -2.28 23.25
C ARG A 127 -11.25 -2.52 21.85
N THR A 128 -11.50 -1.60 20.91
CA THR A 128 -10.96 -1.64 19.55
C THR A 128 -9.44 -1.58 19.56
N LEU A 129 -8.85 -0.65 20.32
CA LEU A 129 -7.41 -0.52 20.48
C LEU A 129 -6.77 -1.84 20.99
N HIS A 130 -7.24 -2.34 22.13
CA HIS A 130 -6.65 -3.53 22.74
C HIS A 130 -6.83 -4.80 21.91
N LYS A 131 -7.95 -4.94 21.21
CA LYS A 131 -8.17 -6.02 20.24
C LYS A 131 -7.14 -5.95 19.11
N THR A 132 -6.86 -4.74 18.62
CA THR A 132 -5.88 -4.52 17.56
C THR A 132 -4.45 -4.81 18.05
N ILE A 133 -4.08 -4.30 19.24
CA ILE A 133 -2.76 -4.57 19.84
C ILE A 133 -2.56 -6.08 19.95
N LYS A 134 -3.51 -6.79 20.54
CA LYS A 134 -3.42 -8.25 20.69
C LYS A 134 -3.23 -8.94 19.34
N LYS A 135 -4.09 -8.61 18.36
CA LYS A 135 -4.04 -9.24 17.03
C LYS A 135 -2.71 -9.00 16.32
N VAL A 136 -2.24 -7.75 16.30
CA VAL A 136 -0.99 -7.39 15.60
C VAL A 136 0.22 -8.01 16.30
N SER A 137 0.25 -8.02 17.63
CA SER A 137 1.35 -8.66 18.38
C SER A 137 1.44 -10.17 18.09
N GLU A 138 0.31 -10.87 18.13
CA GLU A 138 0.25 -12.30 17.77
C GLU A 138 0.66 -12.54 16.30
N ASP A 139 0.24 -11.66 15.39
CA ASP A 139 0.58 -11.75 13.96
C ASP A 139 2.08 -11.54 13.69
N ILE A 140 2.71 -10.60 14.40
CA ILE A 140 4.16 -10.37 14.29
C ILE A 140 4.94 -11.62 14.73
N GLU A 141 4.57 -12.23 15.86
CA GLU A 141 5.20 -13.46 16.35
C GLU A 141 5.05 -14.64 15.37
N ASN A 142 3.93 -14.67 14.64
CA ASN A 142 3.62 -15.72 13.66
C ASN A 142 3.99 -15.34 12.22
N PHE A 143 4.67 -14.22 11.99
CA PHE A 143 5.00 -13.70 10.65
C PHE A 143 3.78 -13.51 9.72
N SER A 144 2.60 -13.27 10.28
CA SER A 144 1.33 -13.06 9.56
C SER A 144 1.09 -11.57 9.28
N PHE A 145 2.06 -10.89 8.68
CA PHE A 145 2.02 -9.44 8.50
C PHE A 145 0.84 -8.94 7.66
N ASN A 146 0.37 -9.75 6.71
CA ASN A 146 -0.79 -9.41 5.88
C ASN A 146 -2.07 -9.25 6.71
N THR A 147 -2.24 -10.08 7.74
CA THR A 147 -3.39 -9.95 8.66
C THR A 147 -3.23 -8.80 9.64
N SER A 148 -1.98 -8.43 10.01
CA SER A 148 -1.70 -7.21 10.77
C SER A 148 -2.15 -5.96 10.02
N VAL A 149 -1.78 -5.83 8.74
CA VAL A 149 -2.20 -4.67 7.92
C VAL A 149 -3.72 -4.60 7.81
N ALA A 150 -4.39 -5.74 7.59
CA ALA A 150 -5.85 -5.80 7.61
C ALA A 150 -6.44 -5.38 8.96
N ALA A 151 -5.82 -5.80 10.08
CA ALA A 151 -6.27 -5.43 11.43
C ALA A 151 -6.16 -3.91 11.67
N PHE A 152 -5.11 -3.25 11.19
CA PHE A 152 -5.01 -1.78 11.24
C PHE A 152 -6.13 -1.10 10.45
N MET A 153 -6.46 -1.58 9.26
CA MET A 153 -7.54 -1.02 8.45
C MET A 153 -8.91 -1.18 9.13
N ILE A 154 -9.17 -2.34 9.74
CA ILE A 154 -10.38 -2.60 10.52
C ILE A 154 -10.43 -1.67 11.73
N CYS A 155 -9.34 -1.56 12.49
CA CYS A 155 -9.23 -0.68 13.64
C CYS A 155 -9.61 0.76 13.29
N LEU A 156 -9.05 1.28 12.20
CA LEU A 156 -9.33 2.64 11.76
C LEU A 156 -10.80 2.84 11.36
N ASN A 157 -11.43 1.82 10.79
CA ASN A 157 -12.87 1.84 10.47
C ASN A 157 -13.72 1.86 11.74
N GLU A 158 -13.36 1.06 12.75
CA GLU A 158 -14.11 0.99 14.02
C GLU A 158 -13.94 2.25 14.87
N LEU A 159 -12.75 2.89 14.84
CA LEU A 159 -12.44 4.13 15.57
C LEU A 159 -13.09 5.37 14.95
N GLY A 160 -13.37 5.34 13.64
CA GLY A 160 -13.96 6.48 12.93
C GLY A 160 -13.06 7.70 12.91
N GLU A 161 -13.47 8.77 13.58
CA GLU A 161 -12.75 10.05 13.69
C GLU A 161 -12.14 10.26 15.09
N CYS A 162 -11.83 9.17 15.81
CA CYS A 162 -11.21 9.24 17.13
C CYS A 162 -9.86 9.94 17.06
N ASN A 163 -9.72 11.06 17.77
CA ASN A 163 -8.51 11.87 17.85
C ASN A 163 -7.90 11.92 19.26
N LYS A 164 -8.21 10.94 20.10
CA LYS A 164 -7.79 10.92 21.49
C LYS A 164 -6.37 10.35 21.64
N ARG A 165 -5.49 11.09 22.31
CA ARG A 165 -4.10 10.70 22.61
C ARG A 165 -4.02 9.29 23.18
N GLU A 166 -4.88 8.97 24.14
CA GLU A 166 -4.92 7.66 24.81
C GLU A 166 -5.05 6.47 23.84
N VAL A 167 -5.62 6.71 22.64
CA VAL A 167 -5.78 5.71 21.57
C VAL A 167 -4.70 5.86 20.51
N LEU A 168 -4.42 7.08 20.06
CA LEU A 168 -3.55 7.34 18.92
C LEU A 168 -2.07 7.07 19.23
N GLU A 169 -1.61 7.33 20.44
CA GLU A 169 -0.23 7.14 20.84
C GLU A 169 0.17 5.65 20.85
N PRO A 170 -0.57 4.72 21.48
CA PRO A 170 -0.28 3.29 21.37
C PRO A 170 -0.42 2.74 19.96
N LEU A 171 -1.35 3.27 19.14
CA LEU A 171 -1.48 2.87 17.74
C LEU A 171 -0.28 3.31 16.90
N THR A 172 0.30 4.48 17.19
CA THR A 172 1.52 4.96 16.52
C THR A 172 2.69 4.03 16.80
N VAL A 173 2.88 3.62 18.06
CA VAL A 173 3.90 2.64 18.46
C VAL A 173 3.69 1.31 17.73
N LEU A 174 2.44 0.83 17.68
CA LEU A 174 2.12 -0.45 17.04
C LEU A 174 2.34 -0.41 15.51
N LEU A 175 2.14 0.76 14.88
CA LEU A 175 2.33 0.97 13.44
C LEU A 175 3.81 1.11 13.05
N ALA A 176 4.69 1.54 13.96
CA ALA A 176 6.07 1.87 13.66
C ALA A 176 6.86 0.77 12.90
N PRO A 177 6.77 -0.52 13.22
CA PRO A 177 7.46 -1.57 12.45
C PRO A 177 7.00 -1.67 10.99
N PHE A 178 5.77 -1.28 10.69
CA PHE A 178 5.14 -1.37 9.36
C PHE A 178 5.36 -0.11 8.54
N ALA A 179 5.26 1.05 9.16
CA ALA A 179 5.32 2.38 8.54
C ALA A 179 6.14 3.35 9.40
N PRO A 180 7.48 3.19 9.44
CA PRO A 180 8.34 3.91 10.38
C PRO A 180 8.36 5.42 10.16
N HIS A 181 8.31 5.91 8.90
CA HIS A 181 8.44 7.35 8.65
C HIS A 181 7.22 8.13 9.16
N ILE A 182 6.01 7.66 8.86
CA ILE A 182 4.80 8.29 9.38
C ILE A 182 4.70 8.15 10.90
N ALA A 183 5.12 7.01 11.45
CA ALA A 183 5.10 6.78 12.89
C ALA A 183 6.05 7.72 13.64
N GLU A 184 7.27 7.93 13.15
CA GLU A 184 8.23 8.88 13.73
C GLU A 184 7.70 10.32 13.69
N GLU A 185 7.16 10.76 12.56
CA GLU A 185 6.61 12.10 12.43
C GLU A 185 5.43 12.34 13.38
N LEU A 186 4.54 11.35 13.50
CA LEU A 186 3.40 11.45 14.42
C LEU A 186 3.83 11.36 15.90
N TRP A 187 4.87 10.59 16.20
CA TRP A 187 5.44 10.45 17.52
C TRP A 187 6.05 11.77 18.01
N GLU A 188 6.82 12.43 17.15
CA GLU A 188 7.33 13.78 17.41
C GLU A 188 6.19 14.80 17.60
N THR A 189 5.16 14.72 16.75
CA THR A 189 3.95 15.57 16.83
C THR A 189 3.22 15.41 18.17
N LEU A 190 3.23 14.22 18.75
CA LEU A 190 2.68 13.95 20.09
C LEU A 190 3.53 14.54 21.23
N GLY A 191 4.70 15.09 20.93
CA GLY A 191 5.59 15.77 21.89
C GLY A 191 6.73 14.90 22.41
N HIS A 192 6.97 13.73 21.82
CA HIS A 192 8.09 12.87 22.20
C HIS A 192 9.39 13.34 21.54
N THR A 193 10.51 13.20 22.24
CA THR A 193 11.84 13.62 21.79
C THR A 193 12.78 12.46 21.47
N THR A 194 12.33 11.23 21.72
CA THR A 194 13.06 10.00 21.38
C THR A 194 12.39 9.33 20.21
N SER A 195 13.13 8.51 19.45
CA SER A 195 12.58 7.69 18.37
C SER A 195 11.50 6.73 18.90
N VAL A 196 10.49 6.45 18.08
CA VAL A 196 9.48 5.42 18.33
C VAL A 196 9.96 4.02 17.89
N CYS A 197 10.99 3.97 17.03
CA CYS A 197 11.59 2.75 16.49
C CYS A 197 12.81 2.29 17.30
#